data_4115165bf9837f86fbe16594f8cc7772
#
_entry.id   4115165bf9837f86fbe16594f8cc7772
#
_cell.length_a   1.000
_cell.length_b   1.000
_cell.length_c   1.000
_cell.angle_alpha   90.00
_cell.angle_beta   90.00
_cell.angle_gamma   90.00
#
_symmetry.space_group_name_H-M   'P 1'
#
loop_
_entity.id
_entity.type
_entity.pdbx_description
1 polymer ?
#
loop_
_entity_poly.entity_id
_entity_poly.type
_entity_poly.pdbx_seq_one_letter_code
_entity_poly.pdbx_strand_id
1 'polypeptide(L)'
;MAFCRLPHLVVNSSPIRSAQTGVHEQLATLVARHADPTHPFRKPVTDYNLRAFDASLAAWRAAGEAPLILDTGCGVGLSTLHLAMRHPDHFVIGIDQSADRLARNTHWDGPQPTNLCFVRADLVDYWRLAHQAGLRPAQHYLLYPNPWPKIGHLARRWQGHPVFPFIVALGGRLECRSNWQIYVEEFTSALNHLTGGTFQTEAWRPEQPITPFERKYLASGHALWRCVADLDAGLAA
;
A
#
# COMPACT_ATOMS: atom_id res chain seq x y z
N MET A 1 34.52 28.25 4.77
CA MET A 1 33.16 27.72 5.02
C MET A 1 32.46 27.59 3.70
N ALA A 2 32.37 26.38 3.13
CA ALA A 2 31.72 26.12 1.86
C ALA A 2 30.25 25.81 2.16
N PHE A 3 29.36 26.73 1.77
CA PHE A 3 27.93 26.47 1.78
C PHE A 3 27.62 25.40 0.72
N CYS A 4 27.36 24.18 1.20
CA CYS A 4 26.82 23.12 0.39
C CYS A 4 25.43 23.57 -0.10
N ARG A 5 25.31 23.97 -1.38
CA ARG A 5 24.01 24.26 -1.99
C ARG A 5 23.26 22.94 -2.10
N LEU A 6 22.24 22.77 -1.27
CA LEU A 6 21.26 21.71 -1.46
C LEU A 6 20.71 21.81 -2.90
N PRO A 7 20.63 20.69 -3.65
CA PRO A 7 20.06 20.72 -4.99
C PRO A 7 18.62 21.28 -4.90
N HIS A 8 18.30 22.23 -5.77
CA HIS A 8 16.97 22.81 -5.90
C HIS A 8 15.96 21.66 -6.12
N LEU A 9 15.24 21.29 -5.08
CA LEU A 9 14.07 20.40 -5.19
C LEU A 9 13.08 21.09 -6.12
N VAL A 10 12.90 20.54 -7.31
CA VAL A 10 11.92 21.05 -8.28
C VAL A 10 10.53 20.82 -7.68
N VAL A 11 9.96 21.89 -7.13
CA VAL A 11 8.59 21.94 -6.62
C VAL A 11 7.66 21.90 -7.83
N ASN A 12 7.15 20.71 -8.21
CA ASN A 12 6.34 20.54 -9.42
C ASN A 12 5.11 19.65 -9.23
N SER A 13 4.62 19.52 -7.99
CA SER A 13 3.40 18.75 -7.70
C SER A 13 2.23 19.68 -7.43
N SER A 14 1.17 19.58 -8.23
CA SER A 14 -0.08 20.29 -7.98
C SER A 14 -0.97 19.51 -7.00
N PRO A 15 -1.72 20.17 -6.14
CA PRO A 15 -2.74 19.54 -5.30
C PRO A 15 -3.75 18.75 -6.13
N ILE A 16 -4.25 17.67 -5.58
CA ILE A 16 -5.32 16.89 -6.21
C ILE A 16 -6.59 17.74 -6.27
N ARG A 17 -7.14 17.90 -7.48
CA ARG A 17 -8.40 18.59 -7.71
C ARG A 17 -9.52 17.57 -7.87
N SER A 18 -10.59 17.72 -7.10
CA SER A 18 -11.79 16.90 -7.15
C SER A 18 -13.02 17.75 -6.87
N ALA A 19 -14.14 17.38 -7.46
CA ALA A 19 -15.44 17.90 -7.08
C ALA A 19 -16.01 17.20 -5.82
N GLN A 20 -15.35 16.14 -5.37
CA GLN A 20 -15.76 15.39 -4.19
C GLN A 20 -15.29 16.13 -2.93
N THR A 21 -16.18 16.30 -1.96
CA THR A 21 -15.95 17.10 -0.73
C THR A 21 -15.87 16.23 0.54
N GLY A 22 -16.09 14.92 0.45
CA GLY A 22 -16.04 13.99 1.57
C GLY A 22 -16.07 12.54 1.09
N VAL A 23 -16.31 11.63 2.02
CA VAL A 23 -16.47 10.19 1.72
C VAL A 23 -17.61 9.99 0.72
N HIS A 24 -17.38 9.15 -0.29
CA HIS A 24 -18.36 8.88 -1.34
C HIS A 24 -19.60 8.20 -0.77
N GLU A 25 -20.79 8.73 -1.09
CA GLU A 25 -22.09 8.24 -0.56
C GLU A 25 -22.35 6.74 -0.78
N GLN A 26 -21.89 6.19 -1.90
CA GLN A 26 -22.07 4.78 -2.25
C GLN A 26 -20.97 3.86 -1.68
N LEU A 27 -19.98 4.38 -0.96
CA LEU A 27 -18.84 3.58 -0.52
C LEU A 27 -19.28 2.41 0.35
N ALA A 28 -20.06 2.64 1.40
CA ALA A 28 -20.51 1.60 2.32
C ALA A 28 -21.28 0.48 1.62
N THR A 29 -22.23 0.85 0.74
CA THR A 29 -23.00 -0.11 -0.06
C THR A 29 -22.11 -0.95 -0.97
N LEU A 30 -21.11 -0.31 -1.60
CA LEU A 30 -20.19 -1.00 -2.51
C LEU A 30 -19.27 -1.97 -1.73
N VAL A 31 -18.75 -1.54 -0.59
CA VAL A 31 -17.91 -2.37 0.29
C VAL A 31 -18.69 -3.57 0.82
N ALA A 32 -19.91 -3.37 1.32
CA ALA A 32 -20.78 -4.44 1.79
C ALA A 32 -21.05 -5.48 0.68
N ARG A 33 -21.34 -5.01 -0.54
CA ARG A 33 -21.54 -5.89 -1.71
C ARG A 33 -20.28 -6.71 -2.03
N HIS A 34 -19.10 -6.12 -1.94
CA HIS A 34 -17.85 -6.83 -2.25
C HIS A 34 -17.45 -7.83 -1.15
N ALA A 35 -17.92 -7.65 0.08
CA ALA A 35 -17.72 -8.58 1.18
C ALA A 35 -18.75 -9.71 1.22
N ASP A 36 -19.84 -9.59 0.45
CA ASP A 36 -20.91 -10.60 0.42
C ASP A 36 -20.39 -11.90 -0.23
N PRO A 37 -20.34 -13.03 0.51
CA PRO A 37 -19.89 -14.30 -0.02
C PRO A 37 -20.76 -14.87 -1.14
N THR A 38 -22.00 -14.38 -1.27
CA THR A 38 -22.90 -14.78 -2.38
C THR A 38 -22.51 -14.13 -3.71
N HIS A 39 -21.68 -13.07 -3.67
CA HIS A 39 -21.16 -12.35 -4.82
C HIS A 39 -19.63 -12.39 -4.91
N PRO A 40 -19.01 -13.57 -4.96
CA PRO A 40 -17.56 -13.70 -4.90
C PRO A 40 -16.87 -13.04 -6.11
N PHE A 41 -15.76 -12.37 -5.84
CA PHE A 41 -14.93 -11.80 -6.90
C PHE A 41 -14.19 -12.92 -7.66
N ARG A 42 -14.53 -13.12 -8.94
CA ARG A 42 -14.09 -14.26 -9.77
C ARG A 42 -13.20 -13.88 -10.96
N LYS A 43 -12.42 -12.80 -10.88
CA LYS A 43 -11.43 -12.51 -11.93
C LYS A 43 -10.44 -13.69 -12.03
N PRO A 44 -10.20 -14.28 -13.21
CA PRO A 44 -9.13 -15.29 -13.37
C PRO A 44 -7.77 -14.71 -12.98
N VAL A 45 -6.98 -15.49 -12.24
CA VAL A 45 -5.57 -15.16 -11.97
C VAL A 45 -4.75 -15.53 -13.21
N THR A 46 -3.85 -14.65 -13.62
CA THR A 46 -2.96 -14.95 -14.75
C THR A 46 -1.80 -15.81 -14.31
N ASP A 47 -1.36 -16.74 -15.18
CA ASP A 47 -0.19 -17.63 -14.90
C ASP A 47 1.07 -16.84 -14.56
N TYR A 48 1.22 -15.66 -15.18
CA TYR A 48 2.35 -14.79 -14.88
C TYR A 48 2.35 -14.33 -13.41
N ASN A 49 1.20 -13.87 -12.91
CA ASN A 49 1.06 -13.42 -11.53
C ASN A 49 1.20 -14.57 -10.53
N LEU A 50 0.69 -15.77 -10.89
CA LEU A 50 0.86 -16.97 -10.08
C LEU A 50 2.36 -17.31 -9.92
N ARG A 51 3.10 -17.39 -11.04
CA ARG A 51 4.55 -17.68 -10.99
C ARG A 51 5.33 -16.61 -10.21
N ALA A 52 4.97 -15.34 -10.36
CA ALA A 52 5.60 -14.25 -9.64
C ALA A 52 5.34 -14.34 -8.12
N PHE A 53 4.13 -14.69 -7.74
CA PHE A 53 3.74 -14.93 -6.35
C PHE A 53 4.52 -16.12 -5.77
N ASP A 54 4.54 -17.26 -6.45
CA ASP A 54 5.28 -18.47 -6.00
C ASP A 54 6.77 -18.18 -5.82
N ALA A 55 7.38 -17.43 -6.74
CA ALA A 55 8.78 -17.03 -6.63
C ALA A 55 9.03 -16.14 -5.39
N SER A 56 8.10 -15.24 -5.06
CA SER A 56 8.21 -14.41 -3.85
C SER A 56 8.11 -15.22 -2.56
N LEU A 57 7.21 -16.21 -2.53
CA LEU A 57 7.11 -17.14 -1.39
C LEU A 57 8.36 -18.01 -1.25
N ALA A 58 8.93 -18.48 -2.36
CA ALA A 58 10.17 -19.25 -2.33
C ALA A 58 11.32 -18.43 -1.75
N ALA A 59 11.43 -17.14 -2.13
CA ALA A 59 12.45 -16.23 -1.58
C ALA A 59 12.27 -16.01 -0.07
N TRP A 60 11.03 -15.75 0.37
CA TRP A 60 10.70 -15.59 1.79
C TRP A 60 11.01 -16.85 2.61
N ARG A 61 10.64 -18.04 2.11
CA ARG A 61 10.93 -19.32 2.75
C ARG A 61 12.43 -19.59 2.83
N ALA A 62 13.16 -19.30 1.77
CA ALA A 62 14.62 -19.43 1.76
C ALA A 62 15.31 -18.51 2.76
N ALA A 63 14.68 -17.38 3.12
CA ALA A 63 15.12 -16.45 4.16
C ALA A 63 14.66 -16.85 5.58
N GLY A 64 14.08 -18.03 5.79
CA GLY A 64 13.71 -18.57 7.10
C GLY A 64 12.32 -18.18 7.59
N GLU A 65 11.42 -17.72 6.70
CA GLU A 65 10.03 -17.38 7.00
C GLU A 65 9.88 -16.34 8.15
N ALA A 66 10.78 -15.36 8.20
CA ALA A 66 10.73 -14.26 9.15
C ALA A 66 9.36 -13.52 9.04
N PRO A 67 8.92 -12.78 10.06
CA PRO A 67 7.70 -11.98 9.98
C PRO A 67 7.67 -11.16 8.70
N LEU A 68 6.53 -11.18 8.00
CA LEU A 68 6.43 -10.67 6.64
C LEU A 68 5.94 -9.22 6.62
N ILE A 69 6.58 -8.38 5.82
CA ILE A 69 6.10 -7.04 5.46
C ILE A 69 5.76 -7.02 3.98
N LEU A 70 4.56 -6.55 3.63
CA LEU A 70 4.16 -6.29 2.25
C LEU A 70 4.20 -4.79 1.94
N ASP A 71 4.98 -4.40 0.94
CA ASP A 71 5.01 -3.05 0.37
C ASP A 71 4.31 -3.06 -0.99
N THR A 72 2.99 -2.83 -0.98
CA THR A 72 2.12 -3.01 -2.13
C THR A 72 2.00 -1.73 -2.95
N GLY A 73 2.43 -1.79 -4.21
CA GLY A 73 2.60 -0.64 -5.09
C GLY A 73 3.91 0.10 -4.82
N CYS A 74 4.99 -0.64 -4.54
CA CYS A 74 6.30 -0.11 -4.11
C CYS A 74 6.97 0.82 -5.14
N GLY A 75 6.44 0.89 -6.37
CA GLY A 75 6.95 1.76 -7.42
C GLY A 75 8.39 1.41 -7.79
N VAL A 76 9.30 2.35 -7.52
CA VAL A 76 10.75 2.16 -7.77
C VAL A 76 11.48 1.45 -6.63
N GLY A 77 10.77 0.96 -5.61
CA GLY A 77 11.32 0.14 -4.54
C GLY A 77 11.97 0.89 -3.37
N LEU A 78 11.95 2.24 -3.36
CA LEU A 78 12.62 3.00 -2.29
C LEU A 78 12.01 2.72 -0.92
N SER A 79 10.68 2.62 -0.82
CA SER A 79 9.99 2.26 0.43
C SER A 79 10.38 0.86 0.91
N THR A 80 10.45 -0.11 0.00
CA THR A 80 10.86 -1.49 0.31
C THR A 80 12.25 -1.54 0.94
N LEU A 81 13.22 -0.79 0.38
CA LEU A 81 14.57 -0.68 0.93
C LEU A 81 14.57 -0.06 2.33
N HIS A 82 13.84 1.05 2.51
CA HIS A 82 13.73 1.69 3.82
C HIS A 82 13.06 0.77 4.87
N LEU A 83 12.02 0.04 4.48
CA LEU A 83 11.33 -0.91 5.35
C LEU A 83 12.26 -2.07 5.75
N ALA A 84 12.99 -2.64 4.80
CA ALA A 84 13.95 -3.71 5.08
C ALA A 84 15.06 -3.27 6.05
N MET A 85 15.58 -2.04 5.90
CA MET A 85 16.58 -1.48 6.82
C MET A 85 16.02 -1.19 8.22
N ARG A 86 14.76 -0.76 8.31
CA ARG A 86 14.11 -0.46 9.60
C ARG A 86 13.67 -1.71 10.37
N HIS A 87 13.45 -2.80 9.65
CA HIS A 87 12.95 -4.08 10.18
C HIS A 87 13.89 -5.22 9.80
N PRO A 88 15.13 -5.27 10.34
CA PRO A 88 16.13 -6.27 9.95
C PRO A 88 15.74 -7.71 10.33
N ASP A 89 14.80 -7.88 11.25
CA ASP A 89 14.22 -9.14 11.71
C ASP A 89 12.97 -9.59 10.91
N HIS A 90 12.55 -8.80 9.91
CA HIS A 90 11.43 -9.11 9.01
C HIS A 90 11.93 -9.37 7.59
N PHE A 91 11.11 -10.02 6.78
CA PHE A 91 11.31 -10.10 5.32
C PHE A 91 10.33 -9.17 4.60
N VAL A 92 10.82 -8.38 3.66
CA VAL A 92 10.00 -7.38 2.96
C VAL A 92 9.79 -7.80 1.51
N ILE A 93 8.53 -7.88 1.07
CA ILE A 93 8.19 -8.10 -0.33
C ILE A 93 7.65 -6.79 -0.91
N GLY A 94 8.40 -6.21 -1.84
CA GLY A 94 8.00 -5.04 -2.63
C GLY A 94 7.33 -5.47 -3.92
N ILE A 95 6.04 -5.10 -4.12
CA ILE A 95 5.24 -5.52 -5.27
C ILE A 95 4.87 -4.30 -6.11
N ASP A 96 5.14 -4.33 -7.42
CA ASP A 96 4.62 -3.36 -8.39
C ASP A 96 4.33 -4.03 -9.74
N GLN A 97 3.30 -3.57 -10.46
CA GLN A 97 2.96 -4.11 -11.79
C GLN A 97 3.90 -3.63 -12.90
N SER A 98 4.63 -2.53 -12.69
CA SER A 98 5.46 -1.89 -13.71
C SER A 98 6.89 -2.39 -13.68
N ALA A 99 7.27 -3.16 -14.72
CA ALA A 99 8.67 -3.55 -14.92
C ALA A 99 9.61 -2.35 -14.98
N ASP A 100 9.19 -1.28 -15.67
CA ASP A 100 10.00 -0.06 -15.83
C ASP A 100 10.27 0.64 -14.50
N ARG A 101 9.30 0.63 -13.58
CA ARG A 101 9.51 1.20 -12.24
C ARG A 101 10.48 0.36 -11.42
N LEU A 102 10.29 -0.94 -11.39
CA LEU A 102 11.16 -1.87 -10.67
C LEU A 102 12.60 -1.88 -11.23
N ALA A 103 12.75 -1.71 -12.55
CA ALA A 103 14.06 -1.65 -13.21
C ALA A 103 14.82 -0.32 -13.02
N ARG A 104 14.17 0.74 -12.56
CA ARG A 104 14.77 2.07 -12.42
C ARG A 104 15.78 2.19 -11.31
N ASN A 105 16.29 1.14 -10.75
CA ASN A 105 17.28 1.17 -9.68
C ASN A 105 17.28 2.52 -8.93
N THR A 106 16.48 2.61 -7.90
CA THR A 106 16.47 3.81 -7.05
C THR A 106 17.90 4.08 -6.64
N HIS A 107 18.37 5.34 -6.72
CA HIS A 107 19.65 5.73 -6.14
C HIS A 107 19.56 5.47 -4.62
N TRP A 108 20.05 4.30 -4.24
CA TRP A 108 20.16 3.87 -2.86
C TRP A 108 21.64 3.95 -2.46
N ASP A 109 21.96 4.93 -1.61
CA ASP A 109 23.34 5.19 -1.17
C ASP A 109 23.68 4.43 0.13
N GLY A 110 22.73 3.66 0.67
CA GLY A 110 22.90 2.88 1.88
C GLY A 110 23.40 1.45 1.64
N PRO A 111 23.68 0.69 2.72
CA PRO A 111 23.95 -0.74 2.65
C PRO A 111 22.78 -1.45 1.94
N GLN A 112 23.10 -2.44 1.09
CA GLN A 112 22.07 -3.24 0.43
C GLN A 112 21.48 -4.24 1.43
N PRO A 113 20.18 -4.10 1.81
CA PRO A 113 19.54 -5.09 2.67
C PRO A 113 19.34 -6.41 1.93
N THR A 114 19.45 -7.52 2.64
CA THR A 114 19.30 -8.88 2.08
C THR A 114 17.96 -9.52 2.44
N ASN A 115 17.21 -8.91 3.33
CA ASN A 115 15.91 -9.37 3.84
C ASN A 115 14.72 -8.84 3.02
N LEU A 116 14.87 -8.82 1.70
CA LEU A 116 13.80 -8.37 0.81
C LEU A 116 13.82 -9.08 -0.56
N CYS A 117 12.68 -9.03 -1.24
CA CYS A 117 12.63 -9.27 -2.68
C CYS A 117 11.67 -8.30 -3.37
N PHE A 118 11.85 -8.12 -4.68
CA PHE A 118 10.95 -7.36 -5.55
C PHE A 118 10.18 -8.31 -6.46
N VAL A 119 8.90 -8.02 -6.62
CA VAL A 119 7.98 -8.84 -7.42
C VAL A 119 7.24 -7.96 -8.42
N ARG A 120 7.31 -8.33 -9.68
CA ARG A 120 6.43 -7.73 -10.69
C ARG A 120 5.12 -8.51 -10.73
N ALA A 121 4.03 -7.94 -10.22
CA ALA A 121 2.71 -8.56 -10.26
C ALA A 121 1.58 -7.51 -10.25
N ASP A 122 0.42 -7.91 -10.77
CA ASP A 122 -0.84 -7.19 -10.56
C ASP A 122 -1.25 -7.37 -9.09
N LEU A 123 -1.48 -6.27 -8.38
CA LEU A 123 -1.82 -6.29 -6.96
C LEU A 123 -3.15 -7.00 -6.68
N VAL A 124 -4.13 -6.92 -7.60
CA VAL A 124 -5.42 -7.61 -7.45
C VAL A 124 -5.22 -9.11 -7.36
N ASP A 125 -4.38 -9.67 -8.23
CA ASP A 125 -4.07 -11.09 -8.23
C ASP A 125 -3.19 -11.45 -7.04
N TYR A 126 -2.19 -10.61 -6.70
CA TYR A 126 -1.27 -10.87 -5.59
C TYR A 126 -1.99 -10.96 -4.24
N TRP A 127 -2.87 -10.00 -3.91
CA TRP A 127 -3.64 -10.03 -2.65
C TRP A 127 -4.56 -11.25 -2.55
N ARG A 128 -5.19 -11.64 -3.65
CA ARG A 128 -6.05 -12.83 -3.69
C ARG A 128 -5.26 -14.11 -3.48
N LEU A 129 -4.09 -14.24 -4.13
CA LEU A 129 -3.17 -15.35 -3.94
C LEU A 129 -2.61 -15.39 -2.51
N ALA A 130 -2.22 -14.24 -1.96
CA ALA A 130 -1.76 -14.13 -0.58
C ALA A 130 -2.82 -14.60 0.42
N HIS A 131 -4.07 -14.16 0.24
CA HIS A 131 -5.20 -14.60 1.05
C HIS A 131 -5.46 -16.11 0.89
N GLN A 132 -5.46 -16.63 -0.35
CA GLN A 132 -5.67 -18.05 -0.63
C GLN A 132 -4.56 -18.93 -0.03
N ALA A 133 -3.33 -18.44 0.01
CA ALA A 133 -2.19 -19.12 0.63
C ALA A 133 -2.16 -18.98 2.16
N GLY A 134 -3.11 -18.28 2.76
CA GLY A 134 -3.17 -18.06 4.22
C GLY A 134 -2.06 -17.17 4.75
N LEU A 135 -1.47 -16.29 3.91
CA LEU A 135 -0.43 -15.37 4.39
C LEU A 135 -0.99 -14.41 5.43
N ARG A 136 -0.20 -14.18 6.47
CA ARG A 136 -0.47 -13.23 7.56
C ARG A 136 0.72 -12.28 7.68
N PRO A 137 0.76 -11.18 6.92
CA PRO A 137 1.83 -10.21 7.06
C PRO A 137 1.75 -9.52 8.42
N ALA A 138 2.89 -9.38 9.10
CA ALA A 138 2.97 -8.58 10.32
C ALA A 138 2.65 -7.10 10.03
N GLN A 139 3.05 -6.62 8.85
CA GLN A 139 2.75 -5.26 8.40
C GLN A 139 2.44 -5.25 6.90
N HIS A 140 1.53 -4.37 6.51
CA HIS A 140 1.11 -4.19 5.13
C HIS A 140 1.02 -2.70 4.81
N TYR A 141 1.78 -2.25 3.83
CA TYR A 141 1.85 -0.85 3.42
C TYR A 141 1.20 -0.63 2.06
N LEU A 142 0.38 0.43 1.97
CA LEU A 142 -0.23 0.96 0.77
C LEU A 142 0.09 2.47 0.69
N LEU A 143 1.22 2.80 0.07
CA LEU A 143 1.80 4.13 0.12
C LEU A 143 1.51 4.91 -1.16
N TYR A 144 0.75 6.01 -1.03
CA TYR A 144 0.44 6.95 -2.12
C TYR A 144 -0.13 6.26 -3.37
N PRO A 145 -1.18 5.44 -3.24
CA PRO A 145 -1.85 4.84 -4.38
C PRO A 145 -2.42 5.89 -5.33
N ASN A 146 -2.70 5.50 -6.58
CA ASN A 146 -3.34 6.40 -7.52
C ASN A 146 -4.70 6.87 -6.95
N PRO A 147 -4.92 8.18 -6.78
CA PRO A 147 -6.08 8.69 -6.04
C PRO A 147 -7.40 8.57 -6.81
N TRP A 148 -7.37 8.52 -8.15
CA TRP A 148 -8.57 8.50 -8.98
C TRP A 148 -9.63 9.53 -8.56
N PRO A 149 -9.34 10.86 -8.64
CA PRO A 149 -10.11 11.88 -7.91
C PRO A 149 -11.48 12.22 -8.50
N LYS A 150 -11.85 11.68 -9.66
CA LYS A 150 -13.20 11.85 -10.21
C LYS A 150 -14.20 11.04 -9.40
N ILE A 151 -15.38 11.61 -9.10
CA ILE A 151 -16.44 10.95 -8.33
C ILE A 151 -16.78 9.57 -8.91
N GLY A 152 -17.02 9.46 -10.21
CA GLY A 152 -17.33 8.18 -10.86
C GLY A 152 -16.20 7.15 -10.90
N HIS A 153 -15.04 7.43 -10.26
CA HIS A 153 -13.91 6.49 -10.21
C HIS A 153 -13.80 5.73 -8.88
N LEU A 154 -14.84 5.72 -8.05
CA LEU A 154 -14.80 5.01 -6.76
C LEU A 154 -14.31 3.57 -6.90
N ALA A 155 -14.83 2.80 -7.84
CA ALA A 155 -14.44 1.40 -8.07
C ALA A 155 -12.98 1.20 -8.55
N ARG A 156 -12.26 2.28 -8.88
CA ARG A 156 -10.82 2.24 -9.20
C ARG A 156 -9.93 2.46 -7.99
N ARG A 157 -10.47 3.01 -6.89
CA ARG A 157 -9.76 3.15 -5.61
C ARG A 157 -9.79 1.81 -4.90
N TRP A 158 -8.74 1.48 -4.17
CA TRP A 158 -8.63 0.17 -3.53
C TRP A 158 -9.81 -0.12 -2.58
N GLN A 159 -10.23 0.85 -1.77
CA GLN A 159 -11.38 0.73 -0.88
C GLN A 159 -12.73 0.54 -1.59
N GLY A 160 -12.84 0.95 -2.85
CA GLY A 160 -14.02 0.73 -3.69
C GLY A 160 -13.88 -0.46 -4.64
N HIS A 161 -12.72 -1.12 -4.69
CA HIS A 161 -12.47 -2.25 -5.60
C HIS A 161 -12.88 -3.59 -4.95
N PRO A 162 -13.37 -4.58 -5.73
CA PRO A 162 -13.76 -5.90 -5.20
C PRO A 162 -12.65 -6.67 -4.47
N VAL A 163 -11.39 -6.28 -4.63
CA VAL A 163 -10.25 -6.89 -3.93
C VAL A 163 -10.10 -6.40 -2.49
N PHE A 164 -10.78 -5.33 -2.09
CA PHE A 164 -10.58 -4.73 -0.77
C PHE A 164 -10.82 -5.69 0.41
N PRO A 165 -11.86 -6.53 0.41
CA PRO A 165 -12.04 -7.53 1.47
C PRO A 165 -10.84 -8.49 1.62
N PHE A 166 -10.15 -8.83 0.52
CA PHE A 166 -8.95 -9.67 0.57
C PHE A 166 -7.78 -8.94 1.23
N ILE A 167 -7.62 -7.62 0.98
CA ILE A 167 -6.60 -6.79 1.63
C ILE A 167 -6.80 -6.81 3.15
N VAL A 168 -8.04 -6.61 3.59
CA VAL A 168 -8.41 -6.59 5.02
C VAL A 168 -8.25 -7.97 5.65
N ALA A 169 -8.63 -9.04 4.94
CA ALA A 169 -8.54 -10.41 5.43
C ALA A 169 -7.09 -10.93 5.61
N LEU A 170 -6.08 -10.26 5.06
CA LEU A 170 -4.68 -10.60 5.33
C LEU A 170 -4.29 -10.34 6.80
N GLY A 171 -5.00 -9.46 7.50
CA GLY A 171 -4.69 -9.13 8.90
C GLY A 171 -3.43 -8.27 9.05
N GLY A 172 -2.84 -8.30 10.25
CA GLY A 172 -1.66 -7.56 10.61
C GLY A 172 -1.89 -6.05 10.72
N ARG A 173 -0.79 -5.29 10.77
CA ARG A 173 -0.84 -3.82 10.84
C ARG A 173 -0.86 -3.24 9.43
N LEU A 174 -2.03 -2.81 8.98
CA LEU A 174 -2.24 -2.18 7.67
C LEU A 174 -2.06 -0.66 7.78
N GLU A 175 -1.23 -0.07 6.90
CA GLU A 175 -1.03 1.37 6.82
C GLU A 175 -1.25 1.88 5.40
N CYS A 176 -2.20 2.83 5.26
CA CYS A 176 -2.46 3.55 4.01
C CYS A 176 -2.05 5.02 4.16
N ARG A 177 -1.30 5.57 3.17
CA ARG A 177 -0.92 7.00 3.12
C ARG A 177 -1.34 7.63 1.80
N SER A 178 -1.75 8.90 1.85
CA SER A 178 -2.04 9.70 0.66
C SER A 178 -1.83 11.19 0.93
N ASN A 179 -1.59 11.97 -0.14
CA ASN A 179 -1.68 13.44 -0.13
C ASN A 179 -3.10 13.94 -0.45
N TRP A 180 -4.10 13.05 -0.51
CA TRP A 180 -5.51 13.39 -0.66
C TRP A 180 -6.30 12.86 0.53
N GLN A 181 -6.73 13.76 1.40
CA GLN A 181 -7.43 13.44 2.65
C GLN A 181 -8.62 12.51 2.42
N ILE A 182 -9.48 12.84 1.45
CA ILE A 182 -10.69 12.07 1.14
C ILE A 182 -10.36 10.60 0.81
N TYR A 183 -9.22 10.33 0.14
CA TYR A 183 -8.81 8.95 -0.13
C TYR A 183 -8.60 8.15 1.15
N VAL A 184 -7.92 8.75 2.14
CA VAL A 184 -7.65 8.09 3.42
C VAL A 184 -8.92 8.00 4.27
N GLU A 185 -9.78 9.03 4.26
CA GLU A 185 -11.08 9.01 4.94
C GLU A 185 -11.98 7.88 4.39
N GLU A 186 -12.04 7.72 3.07
CA GLU A 186 -12.76 6.59 2.45
C GLU A 186 -12.15 5.25 2.81
N PHE A 187 -10.81 5.16 2.79
CA PHE A 187 -10.12 3.93 3.16
C PHE A 187 -10.42 3.55 4.62
N THR A 188 -10.35 4.52 5.53
CA THR A 188 -10.70 4.36 6.95
C THR A 188 -12.16 3.96 7.14
N SER A 189 -13.08 4.64 6.45
CA SER A 189 -14.53 4.33 6.50
C SER A 189 -14.82 2.91 6.02
N ALA A 190 -14.18 2.48 4.93
CA ALA A 190 -14.33 1.12 4.39
C ALA A 190 -13.76 0.05 5.34
N LEU A 191 -12.61 0.31 5.99
CA LEU A 191 -12.04 -0.55 7.02
C LEU A 191 -13.00 -0.71 8.19
N ASN A 192 -13.48 0.40 8.75
CA ASN A 192 -14.42 0.39 9.88
C ASN A 192 -15.71 -0.37 9.53
N HIS A 193 -16.20 -0.19 8.31
CA HIS A 193 -17.40 -0.91 7.83
C HIS A 193 -17.19 -2.43 7.78
N LEU A 194 -16.02 -2.91 7.31
CA LEU A 194 -15.75 -4.35 7.19
C LEU A 194 -15.41 -5.02 8.51
N THR A 195 -14.73 -4.29 9.42
CA THR A 195 -14.18 -4.88 10.64
C THR A 195 -15.00 -4.58 11.90
N GLY A 196 -15.94 -3.62 11.82
CA GLY A 196 -16.59 -3.06 13.00
C GLY A 196 -15.65 -2.20 13.86
N GLY A 197 -14.44 -1.92 13.39
CA GLY A 197 -13.43 -1.12 14.10
C GLY A 197 -13.74 0.37 14.16
N THR A 198 -12.86 1.11 14.85
CA THR A 198 -12.95 2.58 15.03
C THR A 198 -11.66 3.27 14.64
N PHE A 199 -11.02 2.81 13.56
CA PHE A 199 -9.81 3.41 13.03
C PHE A 199 -10.03 4.86 12.61
N GLN A 200 -8.97 5.66 12.61
CA GLN A 200 -9.04 7.08 12.34
C GLN A 200 -8.13 7.49 11.18
N THR A 201 -8.54 8.52 10.47
CA THR A 201 -7.67 9.25 9.54
C THR A 201 -6.94 10.33 10.32
N GLU A 202 -5.63 10.39 10.19
CA GLU A 202 -4.82 11.40 10.87
C GLU A 202 -3.90 12.15 9.90
N ALA A 203 -3.59 13.40 10.23
CA ALA A 203 -2.54 14.14 9.54
C ALA A 203 -1.19 13.45 9.77
N TRP A 204 -0.41 13.34 8.68
CA TRP A 204 0.86 12.64 8.71
C TRP A 204 2.02 13.54 8.30
N ARG A 205 3.07 13.53 9.08
CA ARG A 205 4.33 14.18 8.72
C ARG A 205 5.48 13.26 9.08
N PRO A 206 6.11 12.60 8.09
CA PRO A 206 7.24 11.72 8.36
C PRO A 206 8.47 12.54 8.79
N GLU A 207 9.24 12.01 9.73
CA GLU A 207 10.56 12.55 10.06
C GLU A 207 11.51 12.36 8.87
N GLN A 208 11.42 11.22 8.21
CA GLN A 208 12.17 10.90 7.01
C GLN A 208 11.25 10.29 5.95
N PRO A 209 11.13 10.94 4.77
CA PRO A 209 10.36 10.39 3.66
C PRO A 209 10.95 9.07 3.16
N ILE A 210 10.09 8.06 3.01
CA ILE A 210 10.49 6.73 2.53
C ILE A 210 10.10 6.43 1.09
N THR A 211 9.31 7.31 0.46
CA THR A 211 8.96 7.20 -0.96
C THR A 211 9.35 8.45 -1.73
N PRO A 212 9.60 8.36 -3.05
CA PRO A 212 9.79 9.55 -3.88
C PRO A 212 8.57 10.48 -3.87
N PHE A 213 7.36 9.92 -3.79
CA PHE A 213 6.12 10.68 -3.72
C PHE A 213 6.01 11.49 -2.42
N GLU A 214 6.31 10.87 -1.29
CA GLU A 214 6.31 11.53 0.02
C GLU A 214 7.28 12.71 0.03
N ARG A 215 8.51 12.49 -0.46
CA ARG A 215 9.52 13.56 -0.62
C ARG A 215 9.01 14.70 -1.50
N LYS A 216 8.44 14.35 -2.67
CA LYS A 216 7.91 15.32 -3.63
C LYS A 216 6.76 16.13 -3.05
N TYR A 217 5.79 15.47 -2.39
CA TYR A 217 4.63 16.14 -1.83
C TYR A 217 5.00 17.07 -0.68
N LEU A 218 5.87 16.66 0.23
CA LEU A 218 6.38 17.50 1.29
C LEU A 218 7.13 18.73 0.74
N ALA A 219 8.00 18.55 -0.26
CA ALA A 219 8.71 19.65 -0.91
C ALA A 219 7.76 20.62 -1.63
N SER A 220 6.57 20.15 -2.04
CA SER A 220 5.52 20.96 -2.67
C SER A 220 4.51 21.55 -1.67
N GLY A 221 4.73 21.36 -0.36
CA GLY A 221 3.86 21.92 0.69
C GLY A 221 2.50 21.20 0.83
N HIS A 222 2.37 19.98 0.30
CA HIS A 222 1.13 19.24 0.47
C HIS A 222 0.99 18.71 1.91
N ALA A 223 -0.23 18.75 2.44
CA ALA A 223 -0.59 17.95 3.60
C ALA A 223 -0.59 16.47 3.23
N LEU A 224 -0.13 15.63 4.16
CA LEU A 224 -0.19 14.18 4.03
C LEU A 224 -1.10 13.61 5.10
N TRP A 225 -1.73 12.49 4.78
CA TRP A 225 -2.70 11.82 5.62
C TRP A 225 -2.38 10.33 5.68
N ARG A 226 -2.70 9.70 6.80
CA ARG A 226 -2.61 8.24 6.93
C ARG A 226 -3.76 7.67 7.73
N CYS A 227 -4.00 6.37 7.52
CA CYS A 227 -4.76 5.49 8.39
C CYS A 227 -3.85 4.32 8.76
N VAL A 228 -3.84 3.97 10.04
CA VAL A 228 -3.17 2.79 10.57
C VAL A 228 -4.22 1.92 11.25
N ALA A 229 -4.30 0.66 10.86
CA ALA A 229 -5.24 -0.31 11.39
C ALA A 229 -4.50 -1.57 11.84
N ASP A 230 -4.63 -1.93 13.10
CA ASP A 230 -4.25 -3.25 13.59
C ASP A 230 -5.45 -4.19 13.41
N LEU A 231 -5.36 -5.01 12.36
CA LEU A 231 -6.47 -5.87 11.94
C LEU A 231 -6.56 -7.16 12.75
N ASP A 232 -5.54 -7.51 13.51
CA ASP A 232 -5.52 -8.70 14.36
C ASP A 232 -6.06 -8.41 15.77
N ALA A 233 -6.06 -7.15 16.20
CA ALA A 233 -6.55 -6.74 17.52
C ALA A 233 -8.06 -7.04 17.76
N GLY A 234 -8.85 -7.21 16.70
CA GLY A 234 -10.28 -7.55 16.75
C GLY A 234 -10.58 -9.06 16.67
N LEU A 235 -9.57 -9.90 16.44
CA LEU A 235 -9.75 -11.37 16.35
C LEU A 235 -9.48 -12.09 17.68
N ALA A 236 -9.06 -11.35 18.72
CA ALA A 236 -8.72 -11.86 20.05
C ALA A 236 -9.87 -11.70 21.09
N ALA A 237 -11.09 -11.39 20.63
CA ALA A 237 -12.26 -11.22 21.50
C ALA A 237 -13.31 -12.32 21.25
#